data_ca3a2a973ee08426b552516a958d5f69
#
_entry.id   ca3a2a973ee08426b552516a958d5f69
#
_cell.length_a   1.000
_cell.length_b   1.000
_cell.length_c   1.000
_cell.angle_alpha   90.00
_cell.angle_beta   90.00
_cell.angle_gamma   90.00
#
_symmetry.space_group_name_H-M   'P 1'
#
loop_
_entity.id
_entity.type
_entity.pdbx_description
1 polymer ?
#
loop_
_entity_poly.entity_id
_entity_poly.type
_entity_poly.pdbx_seq_one_letter_code
_entity_poly.pdbx_strand_id
1 'polypeptide(L)'
;MIQASGLRKQYGETVALDGVDLHVREGEIYGVLGQSGAGKSTLLRCVNLLERPTAGTVTVAGQDLTALRSAELNRARQRIGMIHQHFALLSSRTVAGNVAFPLEIMGVPRAERDRRVAELLELVGLAGRGKDRPNQLSGGQKQRVGIARALAGNPSVLLSDEATSALDPATTQSILALLKRLNAELGLTILLITHEMNVVKSVCDSVAIMANGRIEESGAIADLIRTPGSRLTREIFPLPEPAPAGSVTLTFTGDPRQPVVSEVVRKFSVDLSILGGSIEDLAGGSVGRLRVALDGAESAAALAYLRGAGLIVEVEGI
;
A
#
# COMPACT_ATOMS: atom_id res chain seq x y z
N MET A 1 13.96 3.30 5.93
CA MET A 1 13.44 4.69 6.03
C MET A 1 12.49 4.88 7.20
N ILE A 2 11.48 4.01 7.41
CA ILE A 2 10.60 4.02 8.61
C ILE A 2 10.81 2.71 9.35
N GLN A 3 10.98 2.78 10.68
CA GLN A 3 11.07 1.61 11.54
C GLN A 3 10.23 1.83 12.80
N ALA A 4 9.32 0.93 13.07
CA ALA A 4 8.61 0.82 14.34
C ALA A 4 9.03 -0.49 15.00
N SER A 5 9.33 -0.45 16.30
CA SER A 5 9.77 -1.63 17.05
C SER A 5 8.98 -1.78 18.33
N GLY A 6 8.28 -2.93 18.47
CA GLY A 6 7.46 -3.27 19.63
C GLY A 6 6.38 -2.23 19.94
N LEU A 7 5.81 -1.61 18.89
CA LEU A 7 4.94 -0.46 19.05
C LEU A 7 3.62 -0.84 19.70
N ARG A 8 3.33 -0.27 20.86
CA ARG A 8 2.09 -0.47 21.61
C ARG A 8 1.38 0.86 21.80
N LYS A 9 0.05 0.85 21.62
CA LYS A 9 -0.81 1.98 21.93
C LYS A 9 -2.08 1.51 22.61
N GLN A 10 -2.35 2.07 23.76
CA GLN A 10 -3.53 1.78 24.58
C GLN A 10 -4.31 3.06 24.88
N TYR A 11 -5.62 2.99 24.78
CA TYR A 11 -6.58 4.03 25.13
C TYR A 11 -7.52 3.50 26.21
N GLY A 12 -7.31 3.89 27.46
CA GLY A 12 -8.02 3.29 28.57
C GLY A 12 -7.81 1.77 28.61
N GLU A 13 -8.87 0.98 28.50
CA GLU A 13 -8.80 -0.49 28.44
C GLU A 13 -8.57 -1.05 27.03
N THR A 14 -8.74 -0.22 25.99
CA THR A 14 -8.63 -0.66 24.59
C THR A 14 -7.19 -0.62 24.11
N VAL A 15 -6.64 -1.78 23.72
CA VAL A 15 -5.33 -1.89 23.07
C VAL A 15 -5.52 -1.76 21.56
N ALA A 16 -5.09 -0.64 21.00
CA ALA A 16 -5.21 -0.34 19.57
C ALA A 16 -4.00 -0.84 18.77
N LEU A 17 -2.81 -0.90 19.38
CA LEU A 17 -1.60 -1.51 18.82
C LEU A 17 -0.98 -2.40 19.90
N ASP A 18 -0.58 -3.61 19.53
CA ASP A 18 -0.06 -4.59 20.48
C ASP A 18 1.20 -5.26 19.94
N GLY A 19 2.34 -4.59 20.15
CA GLY A 19 3.66 -5.10 19.77
C GLY A 19 3.88 -5.10 18.25
N VAL A 20 3.56 -3.99 17.57
CA VAL A 20 3.73 -3.87 16.12
C VAL A 20 5.18 -3.58 15.77
N ASP A 21 5.77 -4.43 14.93
CA ASP A 21 7.04 -4.23 14.26
C ASP A 21 6.79 -3.92 12.78
N LEU A 22 7.38 -2.83 12.28
CA LEU A 22 7.24 -2.38 10.90
C LEU A 22 8.59 -1.88 10.38
N HIS A 23 8.96 -2.33 9.19
CA HIS A 23 10.15 -1.84 8.50
C HIS A 23 9.83 -1.45 7.06
N VAL A 24 9.95 -0.16 6.74
CA VAL A 24 9.74 0.39 5.40
C VAL A 24 11.09 0.84 4.86
N ARG A 25 11.50 0.28 3.72
CA ARG A 25 12.76 0.63 3.06
C ARG A 25 12.68 2.01 2.43
N GLU A 26 13.82 2.58 2.12
CA GLU A 26 13.88 3.85 1.39
C GLU A 26 13.38 3.69 -0.03
N GLY A 27 12.58 4.65 -0.49
CA GLY A 27 12.05 4.68 -1.85
C GLY A 27 10.94 3.67 -2.16
N GLU A 28 10.51 2.83 -1.20
CA GLU A 28 9.41 1.89 -1.46
C GLU A 28 8.03 2.48 -1.16
N ILE A 29 7.02 1.94 -1.81
CA ILE A 29 5.61 2.12 -1.47
C ILE A 29 5.18 0.92 -0.63
N TYR A 30 4.94 1.16 0.65
CA TYR A 30 4.55 0.14 1.61
C TYR A 30 3.08 0.29 1.99
N GLY A 31 2.29 -0.78 1.82
CA GLY A 31 0.89 -0.82 2.18
C GLY A 31 0.66 -1.44 3.55
N VAL A 32 -0.27 -0.90 4.35
CA VAL A 32 -0.84 -1.57 5.52
C VAL A 32 -2.30 -1.84 5.24
N LEU A 33 -2.62 -3.11 5.02
CA LEU A 33 -3.95 -3.60 4.72
C LEU A 33 -4.63 -4.12 5.99
N GLY A 34 -5.92 -3.91 6.12
CA GLY A 34 -6.71 -4.47 7.21
C GLY A 34 -8.11 -3.89 7.27
N GLN A 35 -9.01 -4.56 7.96
CA GLN A 35 -10.39 -4.11 8.15
C GLN A 35 -10.47 -2.83 9.00
N SER A 36 -11.65 -2.19 9.01
CA SER A 36 -11.92 -1.09 9.93
C SER A 36 -11.71 -1.55 11.37
N GLY A 37 -11.07 -0.71 12.18
CA GLY A 37 -10.76 -1.04 13.57
C GLY A 37 -9.49 -1.88 13.78
N ALA A 38 -8.77 -2.33 12.73
CA ALA A 38 -7.55 -3.12 12.86
C ALA A 38 -6.37 -2.36 13.52
N GLY A 39 -6.45 -1.04 13.70
CA GLY A 39 -5.39 -0.21 14.29
C GLY A 39 -4.56 0.59 13.28
N LYS A 40 -4.86 0.52 11.98
CA LYS A 40 -4.08 1.16 10.89
C LYS A 40 -3.86 2.66 11.07
N SER A 41 -4.94 3.43 11.28
CA SER A 41 -4.83 4.89 11.47
C SER A 41 -4.10 5.24 12.77
N THR A 42 -4.21 4.41 13.82
CA THR A 42 -3.43 4.55 15.05
C THR A 42 -1.95 4.32 14.77
N LEU A 43 -1.60 3.28 14.00
CA LEU A 43 -0.22 3.04 13.57
C LEU A 43 0.35 4.26 12.83
N LEU A 44 -0.39 4.77 11.83
CA LEU A 44 0.04 5.93 11.05
C LEU A 44 0.26 7.18 11.93
N ARG A 45 -0.65 7.43 12.88
CA ARG A 45 -0.53 8.54 13.84
C ARG A 45 0.62 8.34 14.81
N CYS A 46 0.94 7.11 15.17
CA CYS A 46 2.14 6.83 15.97
C CYS A 46 3.43 7.01 15.16
N VAL A 47 3.44 6.64 13.87
CA VAL A 47 4.62 6.81 13.00
C VAL A 47 5.04 8.29 12.88
N ASN A 48 4.10 9.24 12.84
CA ASN A 48 4.44 10.67 12.82
C ASN A 48 4.33 11.33 14.22
N LEU A 49 4.18 10.54 15.28
CA LEU A 49 4.01 10.98 16.67
C LEU A 49 2.84 11.98 16.89
N LEU A 50 1.84 12.04 16.01
CA LEU A 50 0.57 12.70 16.33
C LEU A 50 -0.08 12.05 17.55
N GLU A 51 0.10 10.74 17.67
CA GLU A 51 -0.22 9.95 18.87
C GLU A 51 1.08 9.40 19.44
N ARG A 52 1.40 9.66 20.70
CA ARG A 52 2.54 9.00 21.34
C ARG A 52 2.18 7.55 21.64
N PRO A 53 3.04 6.58 21.26
CA PRO A 53 2.87 5.20 21.68
C PRO A 53 2.96 5.06 23.20
N THR A 54 2.33 4.03 23.75
CA THR A 54 2.42 3.66 25.17
C THR A 54 3.75 2.95 25.45
N ALA A 55 4.26 2.18 24.47
CA ALA A 55 5.56 1.53 24.51
C ALA A 55 6.08 1.33 23.07
N GLY A 56 7.36 1.00 22.95
CA GLY A 56 8.05 0.83 21.67
C GLY A 56 8.63 2.14 21.15
N THR A 57 9.32 2.06 20.01
CA THR A 57 10.02 3.18 19.37
C THR A 57 9.64 3.35 17.92
N VAL A 58 9.77 4.58 17.41
CA VAL A 58 9.55 4.93 16.01
C VAL A 58 10.74 5.75 15.52
N THR A 59 11.41 5.21 14.49
CA THR A 59 12.51 5.89 13.79
C THR A 59 12.06 6.22 12.37
N VAL A 60 12.26 7.48 11.95
CA VAL A 60 11.98 7.95 10.58
C VAL A 60 13.21 8.67 10.06
N ALA A 61 13.66 8.30 8.86
CA ALA A 61 14.87 8.86 8.24
C ALA A 61 16.10 8.86 9.18
N GLY A 62 16.28 7.76 9.92
CA GLY A 62 17.39 7.57 10.85
C GLY A 62 17.24 8.29 12.20
N GLN A 63 16.15 9.03 12.44
CA GLN A 63 15.92 9.77 13.68
C GLN A 63 14.83 9.09 14.54
N ASP A 64 15.14 8.75 15.79
CA ASP A 64 14.15 8.26 16.74
C ASP A 64 13.22 9.40 17.17
N LEU A 65 11.99 9.38 16.65
CA LEU A 65 10.97 10.39 16.94
C LEU A 65 10.45 10.28 18.37
N THR A 66 10.44 9.07 18.96
CA THR A 66 9.92 8.83 20.30
C THR A 66 10.75 9.50 21.37
N ALA A 67 12.05 9.68 21.13
CA ALA A 67 12.96 10.38 22.02
C ALA A 67 12.84 11.92 21.94
N LEU A 68 12.25 12.45 20.84
CA LEU A 68 12.18 13.89 20.58
C LEU A 68 11.08 14.59 21.39
N ARG A 69 11.32 15.87 21.71
CA ARG A 69 10.36 16.74 22.40
C ARG A 69 10.11 18.02 21.61
N SER A 70 8.85 18.49 21.68
CA SER A 70 8.40 19.81 21.21
C SER A 70 9.05 20.30 19.91
N ALA A 71 10.00 21.24 19.97
CA ALA A 71 10.58 21.92 18.81
C ALA A 71 11.36 20.98 17.89
N GLU A 72 12.05 19.97 18.44
CA GLU A 72 12.80 18.97 17.65
C GLU A 72 11.84 18.05 16.89
N LEU A 73 10.78 17.59 17.56
CA LEU A 73 9.74 16.79 16.94
C LEU A 73 9.02 17.55 15.81
N ASN A 74 8.72 18.84 16.04
CA ASN A 74 8.10 19.66 15.00
C ASN A 74 9.01 19.82 13.77
N ARG A 75 10.32 19.98 13.97
CA ARG A 75 11.30 20.01 12.86
C ARG A 75 11.38 18.67 12.15
N ALA A 76 11.37 17.55 12.87
CA ALA A 76 11.38 16.22 12.28
C ALA A 76 10.11 15.98 11.43
N ARG A 77 8.95 16.40 11.91
CA ARG A 77 7.67 16.30 11.18
C ARG A 77 7.63 17.08 9.87
N GLN A 78 8.44 18.14 9.72
CA GLN A 78 8.53 18.86 8.45
C GLN A 78 9.05 18.02 7.30
N ARG A 79 9.76 16.90 7.62
CA ARG A 79 10.25 15.92 6.66
C ARG A 79 9.26 14.78 6.37
N ILE A 80 8.07 14.83 6.97
CA ILE A 80 7.00 13.85 6.83
C ILE A 80 5.78 14.56 6.27
N GLY A 81 5.42 14.23 5.05
CA GLY A 81 4.16 14.68 4.45
C GLY A 81 3.01 13.77 4.89
N MET A 82 1.81 14.33 5.01
CA MET A 82 0.62 13.54 5.34
C MET A 82 -0.55 13.87 4.43
N ILE A 83 -1.11 12.84 3.82
CA ILE A 83 -2.34 12.87 3.02
C ILE A 83 -3.45 12.32 3.90
N HIS A 84 -4.52 13.07 4.07
CA HIS A 84 -5.65 12.72 4.93
C HIS A 84 -6.82 12.14 4.12
N GLN A 85 -7.57 11.24 4.73
CA GLN A 85 -8.75 10.57 4.17
C GLN A 85 -9.81 11.56 3.65
N HIS A 86 -10.11 12.61 4.40
CA HIS A 86 -11.13 13.62 4.06
C HIS A 86 -10.51 14.95 3.55
N PHE A 87 -9.41 14.87 2.79
CA PHE A 87 -8.68 16.00 2.20
C PHE A 87 -8.15 17.00 3.22
N ALA A 88 -8.86 17.29 4.30
CA ALA A 88 -8.53 18.23 5.36
C ALA A 88 -8.08 19.62 4.84
N LEU A 89 -8.73 20.12 3.77
CA LEU A 89 -8.42 21.42 3.18
C LEU A 89 -9.02 22.54 4.02
N LEU A 90 -8.28 23.63 4.12
CA LEU A 90 -8.73 24.86 4.77
C LEU A 90 -9.72 25.58 3.84
N SER A 91 -11.00 25.56 4.18
CA SER A 91 -12.11 26.12 3.37
C SER A 91 -12.01 27.63 3.20
N SER A 92 -11.39 28.32 4.17
CA SER A 92 -11.16 29.76 4.14
C SER A 92 -10.02 30.18 3.21
N ARG A 93 -9.19 29.23 2.74
CA ARG A 93 -8.05 29.50 1.86
C ARG A 93 -8.33 29.03 0.42
N THR A 94 -7.63 29.64 -0.52
CA THR A 94 -7.58 29.18 -1.91
C THR A 94 -6.77 27.88 -2.02
N VAL A 95 -6.76 27.26 -3.19
CA VAL A 95 -5.91 26.10 -3.54
C VAL A 95 -4.43 26.44 -3.28
N ALA A 96 -3.94 27.53 -3.84
CA ALA A 96 -2.57 28.01 -3.60
C ALA A 96 -2.30 28.25 -2.10
N GLY A 97 -3.26 28.86 -1.40
CA GLY A 97 -3.15 29.11 0.04
C GLY A 97 -3.13 27.84 0.89
N ASN A 98 -3.79 26.74 0.46
CA ASN A 98 -3.70 25.44 1.12
C ASN A 98 -2.31 24.82 0.94
N VAL A 99 -1.75 24.87 -0.27
CA VAL A 99 -0.41 24.33 -0.55
C VAL A 99 0.68 25.19 0.12
N ALA A 100 0.50 26.52 0.18
CA ALA A 100 1.43 27.44 0.83
C ALA A 100 1.47 27.28 2.37
N PHE A 101 0.41 26.78 3.00
CA PHE A 101 0.25 26.79 4.44
C PHE A 101 1.40 26.12 5.22
N PRO A 102 1.90 24.91 4.86
CA PRO A 102 3.07 24.36 5.54
C PRO A 102 4.32 25.24 5.42
N LEU A 103 4.54 25.84 4.25
CA LEU A 103 5.68 26.72 4.00
C LEU A 103 5.60 28.03 4.79
N GLU A 104 4.39 28.53 5.05
CA GLU A 104 4.17 29.67 5.94
C GLU A 104 4.58 29.35 7.37
N ILE A 105 4.19 28.17 7.88
CA ILE A 105 4.58 27.70 9.22
C ILE A 105 6.10 27.51 9.33
N MET A 106 6.74 27.07 8.25
CA MET A 106 8.19 26.89 8.16
C MET A 106 8.95 28.22 8.03
N GLY A 107 8.25 29.35 7.86
CA GLY A 107 8.87 30.67 7.70
C GLY A 107 9.50 30.92 6.34
N VAL A 108 9.13 30.15 5.30
CA VAL A 108 9.69 30.31 3.94
C VAL A 108 9.30 31.67 3.37
N PRO A 109 10.24 32.46 2.79
CA PRO A 109 9.97 33.77 2.18
C PRO A 109 8.89 33.67 1.09
N ARG A 110 8.07 34.76 0.96
CA ARG A 110 6.91 34.77 0.08
C ARG A 110 7.25 34.40 -1.38
N ALA A 111 8.29 35.01 -1.93
CA ALA A 111 8.67 34.76 -3.33
C ALA A 111 9.06 33.32 -3.61
N GLU A 112 9.79 32.68 -2.68
CA GLU A 112 10.16 31.26 -2.77
C GLU A 112 8.93 30.35 -2.60
N ARG A 113 8.05 30.71 -1.67
CA ARG A 113 6.80 30.01 -1.41
C ARG A 113 5.88 30.03 -2.63
N ASP A 114 5.71 31.22 -3.27
CA ASP A 114 4.85 31.37 -4.44
C ASP A 114 5.38 30.54 -5.64
N ARG A 115 6.70 30.50 -5.83
CA ARG A 115 7.36 29.65 -6.84
C ARG A 115 7.11 28.16 -6.55
N ARG A 116 7.36 27.72 -5.31
CA ARG A 116 7.19 26.31 -4.90
C ARG A 116 5.74 25.86 -5.03
N VAL A 117 4.78 26.71 -4.69
CA VAL A 117 3.35 26.43 -4.85
C VAL A 117 2.99 26.24 -6.33
N ALA A 118 3.50 27.07 -7.24
CA ALA A 118 3.25 26.93 -8.66
C ALA A 118 3.79 25.60 -9.21
N GLU A 119 5.05 25.25 -8.85
CA GLU A 119 5.68 23.96 -9.21
C GLU A 119 4.84 22.76 -8.72
N LEU A 120 4.38 22.80 -7.48
CA LEU A 120 3.61 21.70 -6.89
C LEU A 120 2.22 21.57 -7.53
N LEU A 121 1.57 22.68 -7.85
CA LEU A 121 0.28 22.66 -8.54
C LEU A 121 0.41 22.10 -9.96
N GLU A 122 1.49 22.43 -10.66
CA GLU A 122 1.80 21.82 -11.95
C GLU A 122 2.06 20.33 -11.82
N LEU A 123 2.89 19.92 -10.85
CA LEU A 123 3.25 18.52 -10.56
C LEU A 123 2.03 17.63 -10.34
N VAL A 124 1.00 18.14 -9.65
CA VAL A 124 -0.25 17.40 -9.40
C VAL A 124 -1.32 17.61 -10.47
N GLY A 125 -1.02 18.34 -11.56
CA GLY A 125 -1.95 18.60 -12.68
C GLY A 125 -3.08 19.59 -12.33
N LEU A 126 -2.77 20.59 -11.50
CA LEU A 126 -3.67 21.68 -11.13
C LEU A 126 -3.13 23.07 -11.51
N ALA A 127 -2.27 23.13 -12.55
CA ALA A 127 -1.80 24.41 -13.09
C ALA A 127 -2.98 25.35 -13.41
N GLY A 128 -2.86 26.63 -13.05
CA GLY A 128 -3.92 27.62 -13.25
C GLY A 128 -5.09 27.62 -12.24
N ARG A 129 -5.21 26.59 -11.37
CA ARG A 129 -6.30 26.45 -10.39
C ARG A 129 -5.98 27.09 -9.02
N GLY A 130 -4.85 27.77 -8.88
CA GLY A 130 -4.37 28.30 -7.60
C GLY A 130 -5.31 29.30 -6.91
N LYS A 131 -6.15 30.01 -7.66
CA LYS A 131 -7.11 30.99 -7.14
C LYS A 131 -8.44 30.38 -6.69
N ASP A 132 -8.73 29.14 -7.10
CA ASP A 132 -9.97 28.47 -6.75
C ASP A 132 -10.05 28.17 -5.25
N ARG A 133 -11.25 27.96 -4.76
CA ARG A 133 -11.53 27.52 -3.38
C ARG A 133 -11.88 26.03 -3.33
N PRO A 134 -11.70 25.35 -2.20
CA PRO A 134 -11.99 23.92 -2.06
C PRO A 134 -13.42 23.51 -2.47
N ASN A 135 -14.41 24.37 -2.27
CA ASN A 135 -15.80 24.10 -2.66
C ASN A 135 -16.04 24.10 -4.18
N GLN A 136 -15.10 24.62 -4.97
CA GLN A 136 -15.15 24.67 -6.45
C GLN A 136 -14.46 23.45 -7.09
N LEU A 137 -13.92 22.54 -6.28
CA LEU A 137 -13.14 21.40 -6.73
C LEU A 137 -13.91 20.06 -6.62
N SER A 138 -13.68 19.17 -7.58
CA SER A 138 -14.09 17.77 -7.45
C SER A 138 -13.31 17.06 -6.34
N GLY A 139 -13.77 15.86 -5.90
CA GLY A 139 -13.09 15.04 -4.90
C GLY A 139 -11.62 14.75 -5.28
N GLY A 140 -11.39 14.32 -6.51
CA GLY A 140 -10.03 14.05 -7.01
C GLY A 140 -9.14 15.30 -7.08
N GLN A 141 -9.70 16.45 -7.43
CA GLN A 141 -8.96 17.71 -7.39
C GLN A 141 -8.60 18.12 -5.96
N LYS A 142 -9.53 17.96 -5.00
CA LYS A 142 -9.25 18.19 -3.57
C LYS A 142 -8.12 17.29 -3.09
N GLN A 143 -8.13 16.02 -3.50
CA GLN A 143 -7.07 15.08 -3.14
C GLN A 143 -5.71 15.49 -3.71
N ARG A 144 -5.66 15.92 -4.97
CA ARG A 144 -4.44 16.46 -5.60
C ARG A 144 -3.90 17.70 -4.86
N VAL A 145 -4.77 18.59 -4.37
CA VAL A 145 -4.37 19.70 -3.50
C VAL A 145 -3.80 19.20 -2.17
N GLY A 146 -4.42 18.19 -1.57
CA GLY A 146 -3.92 17.52 -0.36
C GLY A 146 -2.52 16.91 -0.55
N ILE A 147 -2.30 16.27 -1.69
CA ILE A 147 -0.97 15.73 -2.08
C ILE A 147 0.04 16.87 -2.26
N ALA A 148 -0.29 17.91 -3.02
CA ALA A 148 0.59 19.07 -3.22
C ALA A 148 0.98 19.72 -1.88
N ARG A 149 0.02 19.89 -0.98
CA ARG A 149 0.27 20.40 0.38
C ARG A 149 1.19 19.48 1.19
N ALA A 150 1.02 18.18 1.11
CA ALA A 150 1.87 17.22 1.81
C ALA A 150 3.32 17.25 1.29
N LEU A 151 3.52 17.59 0.00
CA LEU A 151 4.83 17.70 -0.64
C LEU A 151 5.50 19.09 -0.43
N ALA A 152 4.79 20.06 0.13
CA ALA A 152 5.27 21.45 0.20
C ALA A 152 6.63 21.58 0.90
N GLY A 153 6.81 20.90 2.05
CA GLY A 153 8.04 20.89 2.84
C GLY A 153 9.17 20.03 2.31
N ASN A 154 9.06 19.52 1.08
CA ASN A 154 10.02 18.58 0.48
C ASN A 154 10.30 17.35 1.39
N PRO A 155 9.26 16.59 1.76
CA PRO A 155 9.40 15.47 2.68
C PRO A 155 10.18 14.32 2.04
N SER A 156 10.85 13.50 2.85
CA SER A 156 11.42 12.22 2.43
C SER A 156 10.44 11.06 2.60
N VAL A 157 9.43 11.26 3.46
CA VAL A 157 8.40 10.26 3.76
C VAL A 157 7.02 10.86 3.54
N LEU A 158 6.15 10.13 2.87
CA LEU A 158 4.75 10.47 2.67
C LEU A 158 3.86 9.43 3.35
N LEU A 159 3.07 9.86 4.31
CA LEU A 159 2.08 9.04 4.99
C LEU A 159 0.71 9.25 4.33
N SER A 160 -0.01 8.19 4.04
CA SER A 160 -1.31 8.26 3.36
C SER A 160 -2.37 7.52 4.17
N ASP A 161 -3.32 8.26 4.71
CA ASP A 161 -4.45 7.73 5.48
C ASP A 161 -5.67 7.58 4.56
N GLU A 162 -5.90 6.38 4.03
CA GLU A 162 -7.04 6.02 3.16
C GLU A 162 -7.36 7.07 2.07
N ALA A 163 -6.33 7.55 1.38
CA ALA A 163 -6.40 8.71 0.48
C ALA A 163 -7.37 8.56 -0.71
N THR A 164 -7.90 7.37 -0.95
CA THR A 164 -8.77 7.05 -2.10
C THR A 164 -10.17 6.61 -1.72
N SER A 165 -10.44 6.36 -0.44
CA SER A 165 -11.71 5.76 0.04
C SER A 165 -12.98 6.60 -0.23
N ALA A 166 -12.83 7.90 -0.49
CA ALA A 166 -13.93 8.83 -0.81
C ALA A 166 -14.03 9.16 -2.30
N LEU A 167 -13.33 8.42 -3.18
CA LEU A 167 -13.22 8.68 -4.60
C LEU A 167 -13.87 7.57 -5.44
N ASP A 168 -14.32 7.92 -6.64
CA ASP A 168 -14.76 6.93 -7.61
C ASP A 168 -13.57 6.12 -8.15
N PRO A 169 -13.80 4.92 -8.73
CA PRO A 169 -12.72 4.03 -9.17
C PRO A 169 -11.76 4.66 -10.20
N ALA A 170 -12.26 5.45 -11.15
CA ALA A 170 -11.42 6.08 -12.17
C ALA A 170 -10.51 7.17 -11.56
N THR A 171 -11.07 7.97 -10.66
CA THR A 171 -10.32 8.97 -9.90
C THR A 171 -9.30 8.30 -8.99
N THR A 172 -9.66 7.20 -8.32
CA THR A 172 -8.74 6.38 -7.49
C THR A 172 -7.52 5.97 -8.30
N GLN A 173 -7.72 5.34 -9.48
CA GLN A 173 -6.60 4.94 -10.35
C GLN A 173 -5.70 6.12 -10.74
N SER A 174 -6.30 7.28 -11.04
CA SER A 174 -5.55 8.50 -11.36
C SER A 174 -4.70 9.02 -10.19
N ILE A 175 -5.20 8.92 -8.95
CA ILE A 175 -4.45 9.29 -7.74
C ILE A 175 -3.33 8.29 -7.45
N LEU A 176 -3.59 7.00 -7.60
CA LEU A 176 -2.58 5.95 -7.40
C LEU A 176 -1.45 6.07 -8.41
N ALA A 177 -1.78 6.31 -9.69
CA ALA A 177 -0.78 6.57 -10.73
C ALA A 177 0.06 7.83 -10.42
N LEU A 178 -0.55 8.89 -9.87
CA LEU A 178 0.15 10.08 -9.41
C LEU A 178 1.12 9.73 -8.26
N LEU A 179 0.69 8.98 -7.25
CA LEU A 179 1.55 8.59 -6.12
C LEU A 179 2.74 7.74 -6.59
N LYS A 180 2.52 6.78 -7.50
CA LYS A 180 3.58 5.96 -8.09
C LYS A 180 4.58 6.79 -8.87
N ARG A 181 4.12 7.74 -9.66
CA ARG A 181 4.98 8.69 -10.37
C ARG A 181 5.81 9.54 -9.41
N LEU A 182 5.18 10.12 -8.37
CA LEU A 182 5.86 10.94 -7.37
C LEU A 182 6.91 10.14 -6.59
N ASN A 183 6.63 8.88 -6.26
CA ASN A 183 7.60 7.98 -5.64
C ASN A 183 8.84 7.80 -6.55
N ALA A 184 8.63 7.49 -7.84
CA ALA A 184 9.71 7.27 -8.79
C ALA A 184 10.52 8.54 -9.10
N GLU A 185 9.85 9.70 -9.31
CA GLU A 185 10.49 10.95 -9.71
C GLU A 185 11.22 11.65 -8.55
N LEU A 186 10.68 11.56 -7.33
CA LEU A 186 11.18 12.28 -6.16
C LEU A 186 11.92 11.37 -5.15
N GLY A 187 11.98 10.06 -5.39
CA GLY A 187 12.58 9.10 -4.46
C GLY A 187 11.85 9.01 -3.11
N LEU A 188 10.54 9.31 -3.09
CA LEU A 188 9.75 9.34 -1.86
C LEU A 188 9.53 7.94 -1.30
N THR A 189 9.66 7.78 0.00
CA THR A 189 9.15 6.60 0.69
C THR A 189 7.69 6.84 1.06
N ILE A 190 6.80 5.95 0.68
CA ILE A 190 5.37 6.09 0.93
C ILE A 190 4.87 4.97 1.85
N LEU A 191 4.28 5.33 2.98
CA LEU A 191 3.51 4.40 3.82
C LEU A 191 2.02 4.75 3.66
N LEU A 192 1.27 3.84 3.07
CA LEU A 192 -0.17 4.02 2.89
C LEU A 192 -0.96 2.99 3.71
N ILE A 193 -2.06 3.41 4.27
CA ILE A 193 -3.02 2.50 4.89
C ILE A 193 -4.29 2.44 4.04
N THR A 194 -4.84 1.25 3.91
CA THR A 194 -6.05 1.00 3.13
C THR A 194 -6.78 -0.25 3.62
N HIS A 195 -8.06 -0.35 3.29
CA HIS A 195 -8.82 -1.59 3.39
C HIS A 195 -9.11 -2.17 1.99
N GLU A 196 -8.63 -1.51 0.92
CA GLU A 196 -8.86 -1.88 -0.46
C GLU A 196 -7.69 -2.68 -1.04
N MET A 197 -7.90 -3.96 -1.35
CA MET A 197 -6.88 -4.81 -1.97
C MET A 197 -6.41 -4.27 -3.32
N ASN A 198 -7.30 -3.64 -4.11
CA ASN A 198 -6.95 -3.07 -5.40
C ASN A 198 -5.90 -1.95 -5.31
N VAL A 199 -5.89 -1.19 -4.21
CA VAL A 199 -4.85 -0.18 -3.95
C VAL A 199 -3.50 -0.87 -3.76
N VAL A 200 -3.45 -1.93 -2.93
CA VAL A 200 -2.23 -2.71 -2.68
C VAL A 200 -1.69 -3.28 -3.98
N LYS A 201 -2.53 -3.95 -4.78
CA LYS A 201 -2.16 -4.55 -6.07
C LYS A 201 -1.56 -3.53 -7.05
N SER A 202 -2.14 -2.31 -7.09
CA SER A 202 -1.79 -1.31 -8.11
C SER A 202 -0.47 -0.61 -7.87
N VAL A 203 -0.09 -0.36 -6.60
CA VAL A 203 1.03 0.56 -6.32
C VAL A 203 2.04 0.07 -5.31
N CYS A 204 1.72 -0.90 -4.43
CA CYS A 204 2.62 -1.30 -3.35
C CYS A 204 3.72 -2.26 -3.83
N ASP A 205 4.93 -2.08 -3.28
CA ASP A 205 6.05 -3.02 -3.42
C ASP A 205 6.01 -4.06 -2.29
N SER A 206 5.67 -3.60 -1.08
CA SER A 206 5.56 -4.41 0.13
C SER A 206 4.25 -4.14 0.86
N VAL A 207 3.82 -5.08 1.68
CA VAL A 207 2.57 -4.96 2.43
C VAL A 207 2.69 -5.59 3.81
N ALA A 208 1.94 -5.05 4.77
CA ALA A 208 1.61 -5.70 6.04
C ALA A 208 0.10 -5.92 6.12
N ILE A 209 -0.34 -7.10 6.51
CA ILE A 209 -1.72 -7.39 6.86
C ILE A 209 -1.87 -7.19 8.36
N MET A 210 -2.78 -6.31 8.72
CA MET A 210 -3.01 -5.92 10.10
C MET A 210 -4.40 -6.34 10.58
N ALA A 211 -4.47 -7.02 11.72
CA ALA A 211 -5.71 -7.37 12.41
C ALA A 211 -5.52 -7.26 13.93
N ASN A 212 -6.55 -6.82 14.64
CA ASN A 212 -6.59 -6.76 16.11
C ASN A 212 -5.35 -6.07 16.73
N GLY A 213 -4.87 -5.00 16.10
CA GLY A 213 -3.71 -4.23 16.58
C GLY A 213 -2.37 -4.89 16.35
N ARG A 214 -2.28 -5.98 15.59
CA ARG A 214 -1.03 -6.73 15.30
C ARG A 214 -0.82 -6.87 13.80
N ILE A 215 0.43 -7.01 13.38
CA ILE A 215 0.77 -7.44 12.02
C ILE A 215 0.78 -8.97 12.02
N GLU A 216 -0.05 -9.56 11.15
CA GLU A 216 -0.17 -11.01 11.00
C GLU A 216 0.74 -11.56 9.91
N GLU A 217 0.95 -10.79 8.85
CA GLU A 217 1.83 -11.13 7.74
C GLU A 217 2.43 -9.86 7.16
N SER A 218 3.70 -9.87 6.77
CA SER A 218 4.33 -8.73 6.11
C SER A 218 5.51 -9.15 5.24
N GLY A 219 5.76 -8.39 4.17
CA GLY A 219 6.89 -8.63 3.28
C GLY A 219 6.70 -7.99 1.91
N ALA A 220 7.68 -8.20 1.03
CA ALA A 220 7.54 -7.84 -0.37
C ALA A 220 6.42 -8.67 -1.02
N ILE A 221 5.54 -8.03 -1.79
CA ILE A 221 4.39 -8.70 -2.41
C ILE A 221 4.85 -9.89 -3.26
N ALA A 222 5.94 -9.71 -4.02
CA ALA A 222 6.50 -10.77 -4.85
C ALA A 222 6.94 -12.01 -4.06
N ASP A 223 7.45 -11.83 -2.83
CA ASP A 223 7.89 -12.92 -1.96
C ASP A 223 6.70 -13.59 -1.27
N LEU A 224 5.75 -12.80 -0.80
CA LEU A 224 4.53 -13.32 -0.16
C LEU A 224 3.70 -14.19 -1.13
N ILE A 225 3.62 -13.79 -2.40
CA ILE A 225 2.92 -14.58 -3.42
C ILE A 225 3.60 -15.95 -3.64
N ARG A 226 4.92 -16.02 -3.50
CA ARG A 226 5.69 -17.27 -3.62
C ARG A 226 5.67 -18.11 -2.35
N THR A 227 5.14 -17.58 -1.26
CA THR A 227 5.07 -18.29 0.02
C THR A 227 3.80 -19.15 0.07
N PRO A 228 3.91 -20.49 0.16
CA PRO A 228 2.75 -21.36 0.31
C PRO A 228 1.93 -20.98 1.54
N GLY A 229 0.60 -20.98 1.41
CA GLY A 229 -0.30 -20.66 2.49
C GLY A 229 -0.37 -19.16 2.86
N SER A 230 0.30 -18.26 2.13
CA SER A 230 0.23 -16.80 2.38
C SER A 230 -1.21 -16.31 2.41
N ARG A 231 -1.54 -15.56 3.45
CA ARG A 231 -2.83 -14.90 3.59
C ARG A 231 -3.03 -13.85 2.50
N LEU A 232 -1.98 -13.08 2.20
CA LEU A 232 -2.00 -12.08 1.13
C LEU A 232 -2.39 -12.72 -0.20
N THR A 233 -1.75 -13.85 -0.55
CA THR A 233 -2.05 -14.55 -1.81
C THR A 233 -3.49 -15.00 -1.88
N ARG A 234 -4.08 -15.48 -0.77
CA ARG A 234 -5.49 -15.85 -0.71
C ARG A 234 -6.42 -14.65 -0.85
N GLU A 235 -6.06 -13.51 -0.27
CA GLU A 235 -6.87 -12.28 -0.37
C GLU A 235 -6.74 -11.60 -1.74
N ILE A 236 -5.55 -11.65 -2.37
CA ILE A 236 -5.33 -11.11 -3.72
C ILE A 236 -6.06 -11.95 -4.78
N PHE A 237 -5.97 -13.30 -4.66
CA PHE A 237 -6.51 -14.26 -5.61
C PHE A 237 -7.53 -15.18 -4.91
N PRO A 238 -8.73 -14.68 -4.61
CA PRO A 238 -9.75 -15.50 -3.99
C PRO A 238 -10.16 -16.64 -4.93
N LEU A 239 -10.24 -17.85 -4.39
CA LEU A 239 -10.69 -19.03 -5.11
C LEU A 239 -12.10 -19.41 -4.66
N PRO A 240 -12.91 -20.04 -5.54
CA PRO A 240 -14.22 -20.55 -5.15
C PRO A 240 -14.15 -21.49 -3.95
N GLU A 241 -15.07 -21.31 -3.01
CA GLU A 241 -15.21 -22.18 -1.83
C GLU A 241 -16.61 -22.81 -1.82
N PRO A 242 -16.78 -24.08 -1.31
CA PRO A 242 -15.72 -24.93 -0.77
C PRO A 242 -14.80 -25.50 -1.85
N ALA A 243 -13.55 -25.81 -1.46
CA ALA A 243 -12.62 -26.48 -2.35
C ALA A 243 -13.06 -27.93 -2.58
N PRO A 244 -13.23 -28.41 -3.83
CA PRO A 244 -13.50 -29.81 -4.10
C PRO A 244 -12.34 -30.67 -3.58
N ALA A 245 -12.66 -31.82 -2.95
CA ALA A 245 -11.66 -32.76 -2.48
C ALA A 245 -10.77 -33.23 -3.65
N GLY A 246 -9.44 -33.27 -3.41
CA GLY A 246 -8.46 -33.63 -4.43
C GLY A 246 -8.18 -32.54 -5.47
N SER A 247 -8.79 -31.35 -5.36
CA SER A 247 -8.43 -30.22 -6.22
C SER A 247 -7.02 -29.70 -5.90
N VAL A 248 -6.38 -29.12 -6.89
CA VAL A 248 -5.02 -28.59 -6.80
C VAL A 248 -5.06 -27.09 -7.04
N THR A 249 -4.41 -26.33 -6.17
CA THR A 249 -4.20 -24.89 -6.36
C THR A 249 -2.81 -24.68 -6.96
N LEU A 250 -2.77 -24.03 -8.12
CA LEU A 250 -1.56 -23.64 -8.83
C LEU A 250 -1.36 -22.14 -8.71
N THR A 251 -0.21 -21.73 -8.16
CA THR A 251 0.20 -20.31 -8.19
C THR A 251 1.44 -20.19 -9.06
N PHE A 252 1.42 -19.27 -10.01
CA PHE A 252 2.52 -19.03 -10.94
C PHE A 252 2.81 -17.54 -11.05
N THR A 253 4.09 -17.21 -11.24
CA THR A 253 4.61 -15.86 -11.41
C THR A 253 5.44 -15.81 -12.68
N GLY A 254 5.33 -14.75 -13.47
CA GLY A 254 6.13 -14.60 -14.69
C GLY A 254 5.28 -14.30 -15.92
N ASP A 255 5.73 -14.75 -17.11
CA ASP A 255 5.01 -14.50 -18.35
C ASP A 255 3.72 -15.34 -18.43
N PRO A 256 2.53 -14.71 -18.42
CA PRO A 256 1.25 -15.43 -18.47
C PRO A 256 1.03 -16.17 -19.80
N ARG A 257 1.87 -15.90 -20.82
CA ARG A 257 1.81 -16.58 -22.13
C ARG A 257 2.52 -17.93 -22.11
N GLN A 258 3.24 -18.30 -21.04
CA GLN A 258 3.83 -19.64 -20.94
C GLN A 258 2.71 -20.69 -20.88
N PRO A 259 2.67 -21.65 -21.80
CA PRO A 259 1.55 -22.57 -21.95
C PRO A 259 1.63 -23.77 -20.98
N VAL A 260 1.99 -23.55 -19.69
CA VAL A 260 2.30 -24.61 -18.72
C VAL A 260 1.14 -25.61 -18.57
N VAL A 261 -0.09 -25.11 -18.52
CA VAL A 261 -1.28 -25.97 -18.40
C VAL A 261 -1.43 -26.89 -19.61
N SER A 262 -1.29 -26.34 -20.82
CA SER A 262 -1.41 -27.14 -22.05
C SER A 262 -0.22 -28.06 -22.30
N GLU A 263 0.96 -27.72 -21.77
CA GLU A 263 2.13 -28.59 -21.81
C GLU A 263 1.94 -29.84 -20.93
N VAL A 264 1.39 -29.66 -19.74
CA VAL A 264 1.09 -30.77 -18.82
C VAL A 264 0.14 -31.75 -19.48
N VAL A 265 -1.00 -31.28 -20.02
CA VAL A 265 -2.00 -32.13 -20.68
C VAL A 265 -1.41 -32.87 -21.90
N ARG A 266 -0.50 -32.22 -22.67
CA ARG A 266 0.15 -32.86 -23.83
C ARG A 266 1.22 -33.89 -23.44
N LYS A 267 1.90 -33.68 -22.30
CA LYS A 267 3.06 -34.46 -21.91
C LYS A 267 2.69 -35.68 -21.06
N PHE A 268 1.60 -35.58 -20.32
CA PHE A 268 1.13 -36.61 -19.38
C PHE A 268 -0.28 -37.07 -19.76
N SER A 269 -0.60 -38.31 -19.47
CA SER A 269 -1.97 -38.87 -19.66
C SER A 269 -2.89 -38.40 -18.52
N VAL A 270 -3.23 -37.10 -18.54
CA VAL A 270 -4.07 -36.44 -17.53
C VAL A 270 -5.08 -35.52 -18.18
N ASP A 271 -6.25 -35.46 -17.57
CA ASP A 271 -7.26 -34.44 -17.85
C ASP A 271 -7.13 -33.31 -16.81
N LEU A 272 -7.08 -32.06 -17.25
CA LEU A 272 -7.00 -30.89 -16.40
C LEU A 272 -8.22 -29.99 -16.63
N SER A 273 -9.03 -29.83 -15.58
CA SER A 273 -10.19 -28.96 -15.57
C SER A 273 -9.94 -27.74 -14.69
N ILE A 274 -10.15 -26.52 -15.22
CA ILE A 274 -10.04 -25.28 -14.44
C ILE A 274 -11.35 -25.07 -13.69
N LEU A 275 -11.28 -25.09 -12.35
CA LEU A 275 -12.44 -24.91 -11.47
C LEU A 275 -12.66 -23.45 -11.09
N GLY A 276 -11.63 -22.61 -11.20
CA GLY A 276 -11.69 -21.18 -10.95
C GLY A 276 -10.31 -20.56 -10.78
N GLY A 277 -10.28 -19.24 -10.66
CA GLY A 277 -9.04 -18.49 -10.46
C GLY A 277 -8.96 -17.25 -11.31
N SER A 278 -7.83 -16.55 -11.20
CA SER A 278 -7.55 -15.31 -11.94
C SER A 278 -6.07 -15.17 -12.26
N ILE A 279 -5.79 -14.34 -13.25
CA ILE A 279 -4.44 -13.87 -13.58
C ILE A 279 -4.52 -12.34 -13.50
N GLU A 280 -3.60 -11.73 -12.78
CA GLU A 280 -3.57 -10.28 -12.58
C GLU A 280 -2.15 -9.73 -12.77
N ASP A 281 -2.08 -8.49 -13.24
CA ASP A 281 -0.84 -7.73 -13.31
C ASP A 281 -0.65 -6.96 -12.00
N LEU A 282 0.42 -7.27 -11.28
CA LEU A 282 0.84 -6.59 -10.08
C LEU A 282 2.03 -5.66 -10.38
N ALA A 283 2.42 -4.81 -9.43
CA ALA A 283 3.57 -3.93 -9.60
C ALA A 283 4.88 -4.66 -9.98
N GLY A 284 5.01 -5.94 -9.57
CA GLY A 284 6.19 -6.80 -9.83
C GLY A 284 6.06 -7.78 -10.99
N GLY A 285 4.98 -7.73 -11.79
CA GLY A 285 4.74 -8.65 -12.91
C GLY A 285 3.42 -9.39 -12.83
N SER A 286 3.14 -10.23 -13.84
CA SER A 286 1.90 -11.01 -13.89
C SER A 286 1.96 -12.20 -12.92
N VAL A 287 0.86 -12.42 -12.21
CA VAL A 287 0.67 -13.55 -11.29
C VAL A 287 -0.67 -14.20 -11.56
N GLY A 288 -0.68 -15.53 -11.59
CA GLY A 288 -1.91 -16.30 -11.69
C GLY A 288 -2.09 -17.24 -10.51
N ARG A 289 -3.32 -17.42 -10.09
CA ARG A 289 -3.72 -18.45 -9.14
C ARG A 289 -4.95 -19.17 -9.67
N LEU A 290 -4.81 -20.48 -9.92
CA LEU A 290 -5.85 -21.32 -10.49
C LEU A 290 -6.13 -22.51 -9.56
N ARG A 291 -7.40 -22.83 -9.39
CA ARG A 291 -7.83 -24.11 -8.83
C ARG A 291 -8.17 -25.03 -9.99
N VAL A 292 -7.58 -26.22 -10.00
CA VAL A 292 -7.76 -27.20 -11.05
C VAL A 292 -8.11 -28.56 -10.46
N ALA A 293 -8.90 -29.36 -11.19
CA ALA A 293 -8.96 -30.79 -11.00
C ALA A 293 -7.98 -31.45 -11.97
N LEU A 294 -7.23 -32.41 -11.50
CA LEU A 294 -6.23 -33.15 -12.28
C LEU A 294 -6.48 -34.65 -12.12
N ASP A 295 -7.06 -35.25 -13.15
CA ASP A 295 -7.45 -36.65 -13.18
C ASP A 295 -6.63 -37.43 -14.20
N GLY A 296 -6.19 -38.66 -13.86
CA GLY A 296 -5.44 -39.49 -14.76
C GLY A 296 -4.35 -40.32 -14.07
N ALA A 297 -3.86 -41.34 -14.78
CA ALA A 297 -2.87 -42.27 -14.23
C ALA A 297 -1.51 -41.61 -13.87
N GLU A 298 -1.17 -40.52 -14.56
CA GLU A 298 0.11 -39.82 -14.39
C GLU A 298 -0.02 -38.50 -13.61
N SER A 299 -1.10 -38.29 -12.84
CA SER A 299 -1.35 -37.06 -12.06
C SER A 299 -0.18 -36.70 -11.13
N ALA A 300 0.43 -37.71 -10.46
CA ALA A 300 1.57 -37.47 -9.58
C ALA A 300 2.81 -36.95 -10.34
N ALA A 301 3.08 -37.49 -11.54
CA ALA A 301 4.19 -37.04 -12.39
C ALA A 301 3.92 -35.63 -12.97
N ALA A 302 2.69 -35.35 -13.33
CA ALA A 302 2.24 -34.03 -13.78
C ALA A 302 2.42 -32.96 -12.69
N LEU A 303 2.04 -33.26 -11.43
CA LEU A 303 2.25 -32.36 -10.29
C LEU A 303 3.75 -32.12 -10.00
N ALA A 304 4.57 -33.17 -10.11
CA ALA A 304 6.04 -33.06 -9.97
C ALA A 304 6.63 -32.16 -11.06
N TYR A 305 6.16 -32.29 -12.30
CA TYR A 305 6.56 -31.45 -13.42
C TYR A 305 6.20 -29.97 -13.17
N LEU A 306 4.97 -29.69 -12.75
CA LEU A 306 4.53 -28.31 -12.44
C LEU A 306 5.40 -27.67 -11.35
N ARG A 307 5.75 -28.42 -10.29
CA ARG A 307 6.69 -27.93 -9.26
C ARG A 307 8.08 -27.67 -9.84
N GLY A 308 8.57 -28.57 -10.70
CA GLY A 308 9.85 -28.41 -11.40
C GLY A 308 9.88 -27.23 -12.38
N ALA A 309 8.73 -26.83 -12.92
CA ALA A 309 8.56 -25.64 -13.73
C ALA A 309 8.43 -24.34 -12.90
N GLY A 310 8.58 -24.43 -11.57
CA GLY A 310 8.58 -23.26 -10.68
C GLY A 310 7.20 -22.81 -10.20
N LEU A 311 6.15 -23.61 -10.40
CA LEU A 311 4.84 -23.31 -9.85
C LEU A 311 4.75 -23.75 -8.38
N ILE A 312 4.01 -22.98 -7.59
CA ILE A 312 3.58 -23.40 -6.26
C ILE A 312 2.34 -24.27 -6.45
N VAL A 313 2.43 -25.50 -5.94
CA VAL A 313 1.39 -26.54 -6.11
C VAL A 313 0.92 -26.96 -4.73
N GLU A 314 -0.30 -26.57 -4.36
CA GLU A 314 -0.97 -26.92 -3.10
C GLU A 314 -2.09 -27.90 -3.42
N VAL A 315 -2.12 -29.06 -2.75
CA VAL A 315 -3.16 -30.09 -2.92
C VAL A 315 -4.15 -29.96 -1.75
N GLU A 316 -5.42 -29.79 -2.06
CA GLU A 316 -6.47 -29.62 -1.06
C GLU A 316 -6.93 -30.99 -0.53
N GLY A 317 -6.96 -31.16 0.79
CA GLY A 317 -7.59 -32.32 1.43
C GLY A 317 -6.68 -33.52 1.64
N ILE A 318 -5.36 -33.34 1.85
CA ILE A 318 -4.49 -34.34 2.48
C ILE A 318 -4.21 -33.94 3.92
#